data_014a0fc57b6c915d86a5788fbf97b9c8
#
_entry.id   014a0fc57b6c915d86a5788fbf97b9c8
#
_cell.length_a   1.000
_cell.length_b   1.000
_cell.length_c   1.000
_cell.angle_alpha   90.00
_cell.angle_beta   90.00
_cell.angle_gamma   90.00
#
_symmetry.space_group_name_H-M   'P 1'
#
loop_
_entity.id
_entity.type
_entity.pdbx_description
1 polymer ?
#
loop_
_entity_poly.entity_id
_entity_poly.type
_entity_poly.pdbx_seq_one_letter_code
_entity_poly.pdbx_strand_id
1 'polypeptide(L)'
;MQISDRIKSIKPSLTLAMNAKALELKEQGVMVTSLAVGEPDFPTPKHICEAAKAAIDSNFCRYTAVPGIRELRKAVCGYYSNQYDLTIRPENVIISNGGKQALYNYIMCTVNPGDEVIIPAPYGFKVTPDKIRKAITPKTKLFILNSPCNPTGAVYSASELEGIMDVVIGAGLNVFSDEVYDQLVFAPAEMASASPYFAKYPEQVSILCGLSKSFAMTGWRVGFLVAH
;
A
#
# COMPACT_ATOMS: atom_id res chain seq x y z
N MET A 1 29.29 15.85 -9.61
CA MET A 1 28.74 14.75 -8.81
C MET A 1 28.46 13.57 -9.74
N GLN A 2 28.94 12.37 -9.42
CA GLN A 2 28.58 11.16 -10.17
C GLN A 2 27.30 10.55 -9.55
N ILE A 3 26.31 10.31 -10.37
CA ILE A 3 25.07 9.64 -9.96
C ILE A 3 25.16 8.13 -10.24
N SER A 4 24.50 7.32 -9.43
CA SER A 4 24.50 5.86 -9.60
C SER A 4 23.84 5.43 -10.91
N ASP A 5 24.26 4.29 -11.45
CA ASP A 5 23.65 3.74 -12.67
C ASP A 5 22.18 3.35 -12.45
N ARG A 6 21.82 3.00 -11.21
CA ARG A 6 20.41 2.77 -10.82
C ARG A 6 19.53 3.99 -11.12
N ILE A 7 19.98 5.20 -10.76
CA ILE A 7 19.19 6.42 -11.02
C ILE A 7 19.12 6.73 -12.52
N LYS A 8 20.16 6.45 -13.27
CA LYS A 8 20.17 6.67 -14.73
C LYS A 8 19.12 5.80 -15.46
N SER A 9 18.80 4.63 -14.91
CA SER A 9 17.81 3.71 -15.48
C SER A 9 16.35 4.04 -15.13
N ILE A 10 16.10 4.90 -14.11
CA ILE A 10 14.76 5.26 -13.67
C ILE A 10 14.18 6.34 -14.58
N LYS A 11 13.06 6.03 -15.20
CA LYS A 11 12.29 7.01 -15.98
C LYS A 11 11.43 7.88 -15.04
N PRO A 12 11.28 9.19 -15.33
CA PRO A 12 10.34 10.04 -14.59
C PRO A 12 8.91 9.48 -14.63
N SER A 13 8.17 9.66 -13.52
CA SER A 13 6.76 9.30 -13.48
C SER A 13 5.95 10.22 -14.40
N LEU A 14 5.27 9.65 -15.39
CA LEU A 14 4.40 10.40 -16.29
C LEU A 14 3.26 11.11 -15.54
N THR A 15 2.68 10.48 -14.53
CA THR A 15 1.63 11.06 -13.70
C THR A 15 2.11 12.32 -12.98
N LEU A 16 3.32 12.27 -12.39
CA LEU A 16 3.90 13.45 -11.73
C LEU A 16 4.23 14.56 -12.72
N ALA A 17 4.75 14.21 -13.89
CA ALA A 17 5.04 15.17 -14.95
C ALA A 17 3.77 15.86 -15.47
N MET A 18 2.69 15.10 -15.68
CA MET A 18 1.39 15.65 -16.06
C MET A 18 0.80 16.59 -14.98
N ASN A 19 0.91 16.20 -13.71
CA ASN A 19 0.45 17.05 -12.61
C ASN A 19 1.24 18.34 -12.51
N ALA A 20 2.57 18.28 -12.63
CA ALA A 20 3.44 19.47 -12.66
C ALA A 20 3.07 20.41 -13.82
N LYS A 21 2.79 19.85 -15.02
CA LYS A 21 2.37 20.65 -16.17
C LYS A 21 1.00 21.30 -15.96
N ALA A 22 0.06 20.60 -15.33
CA ALA A 22 -1.25 21.15 -15.01
C ALA A 22 -1.15 22.32 -14.01
N LEU A 23 -0.26 22.23 -13.01
CA LEU A 23 0.01 23.31 -12.06
C LEU A 23 0.65 24.52 -12.75
N GLU A 24 1.67 24.30 -13.58
CA GLU A 24 2.33 25.37 -14.37
C GLU A 24 1.31 26.16 -15.22
N LEU A 25 0.42 25.44 -15.92
CA LEU A 25 -0.61 26.10 -16.73
C LEU A 25 -1.61 26.91 -15.90
N LYS A 26 -1.99 26.40 -14.70
CA LYS A 26 -2.83 27.15 -13.77
C LYS A 26 -2.16 28.43 -13.28
N GLU A 27 -0.85 28.37 -12.97
CA GLU A 27 -0.06 29.55 -12.56
C GLU A 27 0.02 30.59 -13.68
N GLN A 28 -0.02 30.16 -14.94
CA GLN A 28 -0.10 31.05 -16.12
C GLN A 28 -1.50 31.59 -16.38
N GLY A 29 -2.49 31.31 -15.53
CA GLY A 29 -3.88 31.78 -15.66
C GLY A 29 -4.71 30.94 -16.63
N VAL A 30 -4.21 29.82 -17.11
CA VAL A 30 -4.96 28.92 -18.01
C VAL A 30 -5.93 28.07 -17.16
N MET A 31 -7.20 28.05 -17.55
CA MET A 31 -8.20 27.19 -16.94
C MET A 31 -7.96 25.73 -17.31
N VAL A 32 -7.52 24.92 -16.33
CA VAL A 32 -7.18 23.51 -16.53
C VAL A 32 -8.03 22.63 -15.62
N THR A 33 -8.73 21.67 -16.20
CA THR A 33 -9.34 20.55 -15.48
C THR A 33 -8.34 19.41 -15.45
N SER A 34 -7.77 19.11 -14.25
CA SER A 34 -6.79 18.05 -14.09
C SER A 34 -7.46 16.74 -13.72
N LEU A 35 -7.18 15.67 -14.49
CA LEU A 35 -7.55 14.29 -14.21
C LEU A 35 -6.33 13.41 -13.93
N ALA A 36 -5.17 14.04 -13.64
CA ALA A 36 -3.87 13.35 -13.55
C ALA A 36 -3.63 12.67 -12.19
N VAL A 37 -4.20 13.21 -11.10
CA VAL A 37 -4.00 12.71 -9.74
C VAL A 37 -5.35 12.47 -9.08
N GLY A 38 -5.54 11.27 -8.53
CA GLY A 38 -6.71 10.91 -7.73
C GLY A 38 -6.44 11.16 -6.25
N GLU A 39 -7.21 12.07 -5.66
CA GLU A 39 -7.23 12.33 -4.21
C GLU A 39 -8.68 12.32 -3.73
N PRO A 40 -8.93 11.97 -2.45
CA PRO A 40 -10.24 12.18 -1.84
C PRO A 40 -10.66 13.65 -2.01
N ASP A 41 -11.90 13.89 -2.40
CA ASP A 41 -12.45 15.22 -2.65
C ASP A 41 -12.97 15.93 -1.39
N PHE A 42 -12.88 15.27 -0.24
CA PHE A 42 -13.20 15.81 1.08
C PHE A 42 -11.93 16.03 1.90
N PRO A 43 -11.92 17.01 2.81
CA PRO A 43 -10.77 17.30 3.64
C PRO A 43 -10.55 16.20 4.71
N THR A 44 -9.32 16.15 5.24
CA THR A 44 -9.03 15.35 6.45
C THR A 44 -10.05 15.66 7.55
N PRO A 45 -10.66 14.66 8.20
CA PRO A 45 -11.64 14.86 9.25
C PRO A 45 -11.17 15.81 10.35
N LYS A 46 -12.06 16.70 10.80
CA LYS A 46 -11.73 17.78 11.75
C LYS A 46 -11.07 17.27 13.03
N HIS A 47 -11.57 16.17 13.59
CA HIS A 47 -11.00 15.60 14.82
C HIS A 47 -9.55 15.14 14.67
N ILE A 48 -9.15 14.67 13.47
CA ILE A 48 -7.76 14.30 13.17
C ILE A 48 -6.89 15.56 13.12
N CYS A 49 -7.36 16.62 12.46
CA CYS A 49 -6.65 17.89 12.40
C CYS A 49 -6.46 18.50 13.80
N GLU A 50 -7.49 18.48 14.65
CA GLU A 50 -7.42 18.99 16.02
C GLU A 50 -6.47 18.17 16.89
N ALA A 51 -6.45 16.85 16.75
CA ALA A 51 -5.49 15.98 17.43
C ALA A 51 -4.04 16.30 17.03
N ALA A 52 -3.79 16.58 15.75
CA ALA A 52 -2.46 16.98 15.29
C ALA A 52 -2.02 18.35 15.87
N LYS A 53 -2.92 19.33 15.90
CA LYS A 53 -2.65 20.63 16.54
C LYS A 53 -2.32 20.45 18.01
N ALA A 54 -3.12 19.68 18.73
CA ALA A 54 -2.87 19.41 20.16
C ALA A 54 -1.51 18.70 20.39
N ALA A 55 -1.11 17.80 19.48
CA ALA A 55 0.21 17.17 19.56
C ALA A 55 1.35 18.18 19.35
N ILE A 56 1.19 19.13 18.44
CA ILE A 56 2.16 20.23 18.23
C ILE A 56 2.22 21.11 19.47
N ASP A 57 1.08 21.56 19.98
CA ASP A 57 0.99 22.43 21.16
C ASP A 57 1.58 21.78 22.42
N SER A 58 1.46 20.44 22.54
CA SER A 58 2.09 19.67 23.62
C SER A 58 3.57 19.38 23.40
N ASN A 59 4.17 19.95 22.34
CA ASN A 59 5.58 19.76 21.98
C ASN A 59 5.95 18.28 21.70
N PHE A 60 5.02 17.52 21.11
CA PHE A 60 5.25 16.14 20.69
C PHE A 60 6.04 16.09 19.36
N CYS A 61 7.32 16.52 19.42
CA CYS A 61 8.16 16.70 18.23
C CYS A 61 9.57 16.06 18.38
N ARG A 62 9.73 15.12 19.31
CA ARG A 62 11.01 14.45 19.56
C ARG A 62 11.11 13.13 18.78
N TYR A 63 12.33 12.57 18.75
CA TYR A 63 12.53 11.24 18.19
C TYR A 63 11.67 10.20 18.90
N THR A 64 11.14 9.27 18.10
CA THR A 64 10.34 8.14 18.54
C THR A 64 11.02 6.82 18.21
N ALA A 65 10.43 5.70 18.61
CA ALA A 65 10.90 4.39 18.21
C ALA A 65 10.87 4.23 16.69
N VAL A 66 11.85 3.54 16.11
CA VAL A 66 12.00 3.32 14.66
C VAL A 66 10.72 2.76 14.01
N PRO A 67 10.03 1.75 14.56
CA PRO A 67 8.81 1.22 13.96
C PRO A 67 7.58 2.11 14.17
N GLY A 68 7.72 3.28 14.77
CA GLY A 68 6.64 4.20 15.13
C GLY A 68 6.23 4.11 16.58
N ILE A 69 5.46 5.10 17.06
CA ILE A 69 4.99 5.17 18.43
C ILE A 69 4.06 3.98 18.75
N ARG A 70 4.16 3.50 19.98
CA ARG A 70 3.43 2.30 20.39
C ARG A 70 1.91 2.49 20.33
N GLU A 71 1.44 3.69 20.63
CA GLU A 71 0.04 4.09 20.59
C GLU A 71 -0.54 3.93 19.19
N LEU A 72 0.16 4.44 18.17
CA LEU A 72 -0.28 4.30 16.76
C LEU A 72 -0.25 2.84 16.32
N ARG A 73 0.80 2.09 16.67
CA ARG A 73 0.88 0.65 16.36
C ARG A 73 -0.26 -0.14 17.02
N LYS A 74 -0.62 0.17 18.27
CA LYS A 74 -1.80 -0.39 18.94
C LYS A 74 -3.11 0.00 18.26
N ALA A 75 -3.22 1.25 17.78
CA ALA A 75 -4.41 1.69 17.04
C ALA A 75 -4.56 0.91 15.74
N VAL A 76 -3.47 0.62 15.03
CA VAL A 76 -3.48 -0.27 13.86
C VAL A 76 -3.93 -1.68 14.24
N CYS A 77 -3.46 -2.22 15.37
CA CYS A 77 -3.95 -3.53 15.85
C CYS A 77 -5.46 -3.52 16.10
N GLY A 78 -5.97 -2.46 16.75
CA GLY A 78 -7.40 -2.28 16.96
C GLY A 78 -8.20 -2.15 15.66
N TYR A 79 -7.65 -1.46 14.67
CA TYR A 79 -8.25 -1.36 13.34
C TYR A 79 -8.43 -2.74 12.70
N TYR A 80 -7.37 -3.55 12.68
CA TYR A 80 -7.45 -4.89 12.08
C TYR A 80 -8.36 -5.83 12.87
N SER A 81 -8.37 -5.75 14.21
CA SER A 81 -9.30 -6.52 15.04
C SER A 81 -10.75 -6.18 14.75
N ASN A 82 -11.08 -4.89 14.64
CA ASN A 82 -12.47 -4.44 14.44
C ASN A 82 -12.96 -4.64 13.01
N GLN A 83 -12.08 -4.47 12.03
CA GLN A 83 -12.46 -4.45 10.62
C GLN A 83 -12.37 -5.84 9.97
N TYR A 84 -11.43 -6.67 10.42
CA TYR A 84 -11.08 -7.92 9.74
C TYR A 84 -11.00 -9.12 10.68
N ASP A 85 -11.41 -8.98 11.95
CA ASP A 85 -11.28 -10.02 12.99
C ASP A 85 -9.85 -10.61 13.08
N LEU A 86 -8.85 -9.76 12.81
CA LEU A 86 -7.44 -10.15 12.83
C LEU A 86 -6.75 -9.66 14.11
N THR A 87 -6.31 -10.61 14.94
CA THR A 87 -5.49 -10.31 16.12
C THR A 87 -4.03 -10.24 15.75
N ILE A 88 -3.43 -9.05 15.85
CA ILE A 88 -2.00 -8.80 15.67
C ILE A 88 -1.42 -8.06 16.87
N ARG A 89 -0.10 -8.14 17.03
CA ARG A 89 0.62 -7.43 18.11
C ARG A 89 1.27 -6.16 17.55
N PRO A 90 1.53 -5.14 18.39
CA PRO A 90 2.24 -3.94 17.94
C PRO A 90 3.60 -4.23 17.28
N GLU A 91 4.25 -5.34 17.63
CA GLU A 91 5.52 -5.79 17.05
C GLU A 91 5.38 -6.17 15.57
N ASN A 92 4.18 -6.54 15.15
CA ASN A 92 3.87 -6.84 13.74
C ASN A 92 3.65 -5.57 12.89
N VAL A 93 3.67 -4.38 13.48
CA VAL A 93 3.31 -3.12 12.79
C VAL A 93 4.50 -2.20 12.68
N ILE A 94 4.79 -1.76 11.46
CA ILE A 94 5.80 -0.74 11.15
C ILE A 94 5.12 0.45 10.48
N ILE A 95 5.28 1.64 11.05
CA ILE A 95 4.80 2.90 10.48
C ILE A 95 5.81 3.43 9.47
N SER A 96 5.34 4.01 8.39
CA SER A 96 6.18 4.52 7.29
C SER A 96 5.69 5.87 6.75
N ASN A 97 6.56 6.56 6.02
CA ASN A 97 6.23 7.83 5.34
C ASN A 97 5.39 7.57 4.08
N GLY A 98 4.17 7.06 4.28
CA GLY A 98 3.25 6.60 3.25
C GLY A 98 3.57 5.17 2.77
N GLY A 99 2.61 4.56 2.09
CA GLY A 99 2.69 3.16 1.65
C GLY A 99 3.88 2.85 0.72
N LYS A 100 4.29 3.80 -0.12
CA LYS A 100 5.45 3.58 -1.01
C LYS A 100 6.75 3.31 -0.27
N GLN A 101 6.98 3.94 0.87
CA GLN A 101 8.16 3.66 1.67
C GLN A 101 8.10 2.24 2.26
N ALA A 102 6.93 1.82 2.74
CA ALA A 102 6.76 0.46 3.25
C ALA A 102 7.05 -0.59 2.16
N LEU A 103 6.49 -0.40 0.95
CA LEU A 103 6.75 -1.28 -0.19
C LEU A 103 8.25 -1.32 -0.55
N TYR A 104 8.89 -0.15 -0.62
CA TYR A 104 10.33 -0.06 -0.92
C TYR A 104 11.15 -0.82 0.12
N ASN A 105 10.91 -0.56 1.41
CA ASN A 105 11.62 -1.23 2.50
C ASN A 105 11.40 -2.75 2.45
N TYR A 106 10.15 -3.19 2.20
CA TYR A 106 9.84 -4.61 2.13
C TYR A 106 10.61 -5.30 0.99
N ILE A 107 10.59 -4.73 -0.21
CA ILE A 107 11.34 -5.27 -1.35
C ILE A 107 12.84 -5.33 -1.03
N MET A 108 13.39 -4.27 -0.45
CA MET A 108 14.82 -4.22 -0.11
C MET A 108 15.22 -5.25 0.96
N CYS A 109 14.29 -5.65 1.82
CA CYS A 109 14.53 -6.65 2.86
C CYS A 109 14.30 -8.11 2.39
N THR A 110 13.49 -8.32 1.34
CA THR A 110 13.01 -9.67 0.98
C THR A 110 13.44 -10.16 -0.39
N VAL A 111 13.95 -9.26 -1.25
CA VAL A 111 14.30 -9.58 -2.65
C VAL A 111 15.78 -9.28 -2.91
N ASN A 112 16.52 -10.27 -3.37
CA ASN A 112 17.93 -10.15 -3.73
C ASN A 112 18.12 -9.92 -5.23
N PRO A 113 19.29 -9.43 -5.68
CA PRO A 113 19.63 -9.41 -7.10
C PRO A 113 19.55 -10.81 -7.72
N GLY A 114 18.78 -10.94 -8.79
CA GLY A 114 18.52 -12.20 -9.49
C GLY A 114 17.23 -12.91 -9.08
N ASP A 115 16.59 -12.50 -7.98
CA ASP A 115 15.24 -12.96 -7.64
C ASP A 115 14.20 -12.32 -8.57
N GLU A 116 13.09 -13.02 -8.76
CA GLU A 116 11.98 -12.59 -9.58
C GLU A 116 10.76 -12.22 -8.73
N VAL A 117 10.06 -11.16 -9.14
CA VAL A 117 8.85 -10.67 -8.49
C VAL A 117 7.70 -10.71 -9.50
N ILE A 118 6.60 -11.34 -9.13
CA ILE A 118 5.37 -11.32 -9.94
C ILE A 118 4.53 -10.12 -9.53
N ILE A 119 4.27 -9.23 -10.48
CA ILE A 119 3.41 -8.07 -10.32
C ILE A 119 2.32 -8.16 -11.37
N PRO A 120 1.03 -8.33 -11.01
CA PRO A 120 -0.06 -8.32 -11.96
C PRO A 120 -0.10 -7.00 -12.73
N ALA A 121 -0.02 -7.07 -14.05
CA ALA A 121 -0.18 -5.89 -14.89
C ALA A 121 -1.65 -5.48 -14.96
N PRO A 122 -1.97 -4.17 -15.07
CA PRO A 122 -3.34 -3.69 -15.10
C PRO A 122 -4.13 -4.13 -16.35
N TYR A 123 -3.48 -4.69 -17.35
CA TYR A 123 -4.12 -5.21 -18.55
C TYR A 123 -4.95 -6.46 -18.26
N GLY A 124 -6.26 -6.36 -18.47
CA GLY A 124 -7.21 -7.44 -18.17
C GLY A 124 -7.78 -7.37 -16.76
N PHE A 125 -7.48 -6.32 -16.02
CA PHE A 125 -8.02 -5.95 -14.71
C PHE A 125 -7.72 -6.92 -13.56
N LYS A 126 -7.77 -8.23 -13.78
CA LYS A 126 -7.50 -9.25 -12.77
C LYS A 126 -6.60 -10.35 -13.33
N VAL A 127 -5.70 -10.86 -12.50
CA VAL A 127 -4.91 -12.04 -12.82
C VAL A 127 -5.64 -13.30 -12.31
N THR A 128 -5.50 -14.40 -13.04
CA THR A 128 -6.05 -15.70 -12.61
C THR A 128 -4.97 -16.58 -11.97
N PRO A 129 -5.34 -17.53 -11.10
CA PRO A 129 -4.42 -18.50 -10.52
C PRO A 129 -3.56 -19.23 -11.58
N ASP A 130 -4.14 -19.59 -12.72
CA ASP A 130 -3.42 -20.26 -13.81
C ASP A 130 -2.35 -19.41 -14.47
N LYS A 131 -2.60 -18.11 -14.62
CA LYS A 131 -1.59 -17.17 -15.14
C LYS A 131 -0.43 -17.01 -14.16
N ILE A 132 -0.73 -16.94 -12.86
CA ILE A 132 0.30 -16.88 -11.81
C ILE A 132 1.13 -18.16 -11.83
N ARG A 133 0.49 -19.33 -11.83
CA ARG A 133 1.17 -20.64 -11.86
C ARG A 133 2.15 -20.77 -13.02
N LYS A 134 1.75 -20.26 -14.20
CA LYS A 134 2.62 -20.25 -15.39
C LYS A 134 3.79 -19.25 -15.30
N ALA A 135 3.67 -18.21 -14.50
CA ALA A 135 4.71 -17.20 -14.33
C ALA A 135 5.73 -17.56 -13.24
N ILE A 136 5.42 -18.51 -12.35
CA ILE A 136 6.32 -18.94 -11.29
C ILE A 136 7.51 -19.69 -11.86
N THR A 137 8.71 -19.29 -11.46
CA THR A 137 9.97 -19.97 -11.74
C THR A 137 10.69 -20.31 -10.43
N PRO A 138 11.77 -21.10 -10.45
CA PRO A 138 12.60 -21.34 -9.25
C PRO A 138 13.21 -20.06 -8.64
N LYS A 139 13.26 -18.95 -9.39
CA LYS A 139 13.77 -17.66 -8.94
C LYS A 139 12.68 -16.74 -8.35
N THR A 140 11.41 -17.08 -8.52
CA THR A 140 10.31 -16.27 -8.02
C THR A 140 10.31 -16.30 -6.50
N LYS A 141 10.31 -15.11 -5.86
CA LYS A 141 10.35 -14.93 -4.40
C LYS A 141 9.16 -14.19 -3.85
N LEU A 142 8.58 -13.29 -4.63
CA LEU A 142 7.56 -12.37 -4.17
C LEU A 142 6.42 -12.26 -5.18
N PHE A 143 5.20 -12.27 -4.67
CA PHE A 143 3.99 -11.87 -5.39
C PHE A 143 3.44 -10.59 -4.77
N ILE A 144 3.25 -9.53 -5.57
CA ILE A 144 2.64 -8.28 -5.13
C ILE A 144 1.20 -8.24 -5.61
N LEU A 145 0.25 -8.21 -4.69
CA LEU A 145 -1.16 -8.01 -4.95
C LEU A 145 -1.54 -6.57 -4.64
N ASN A 146 -2.24 -5.89 -5.57
CA ASN A 146 -2.86 -4.59 -5.31
C ASN A 146 -4.38 -4.73 -5.49
N SER A 147 -5.10 -4.75 -4.39
CA SER A 147 -6.57 -4.87 -4.37
C SER A 147 -7.16 -4.14 -3.14
N PRO A 148 -8.02 -3.17 -3.37
CA PRO A 148 -8.52 -2.62 -4.64
C PRO A 148 -7.41 -1.97 -5.47
N CYS A 149 -7.48 -2.12 -6.79
CA CYS A 149 -6.38 -1.80 -7.68
C CYS A 149 -6.42 -0.36 -8.20
N ASN A 150 -5.30 0.33 -8.10
CA ASN A 150 -5.05 1.55 -8.88
C ASN A 150 -4.16 1.19 -10.10
N PRO A 151 -4.55 1.47 -11.35
CA PRO A 151 -5.59 2.43 -11.77
C PRO A 151 -6.95 1.82 -12.15
N THR A 152 -7.12 0.50 -12.10
CA THR A 152 -8.27 -0.16 -12.74
C THR A 152 -9.56 -0.12 -11.93
N GLY A 153 -9.48 0.10 -10.61
CA GLY A 153 -10.60 -0.04 -9.68
C GLY A 153 -11.04 -1.50 -9.46
N ALA A 154 -10.30 -2.47 -9.99
CA ALA A 154 -10.64 -3.88 -9.84
C ALA A 154 -10.49 -4.31 -8.37
N VAL A 155 -11.48 -5.07 -7.89
CA VAL A 155 -11.50 -5.66 -6.55
C VAL A 155 -11.64 -7.17 -6.71
N TYR A 156 -10.73 -7.95 -6.15
CA TYR A 156 -10.86 -9.40 -6.13
C TYR A 156 -11.94 -9.81 -5.13
N SER A 157 -12.81 -10.76 -5.52
CA SER A 157 -13.71 -11.40 -4.57
C SER A 157 -12.95 -12.34 -3.63
N ALA A 158 -13.58 -12.75 -2.53
CA ALA A 158 -12.98 -13.69 -1.59
C ALA A 158 -12.54 -14.99 -2.27
N SER A 159 -13.37 -15.55 -3.18
CA SER A 159 -13.03 -16.76 -3.91
C SER A 159 -11.91 -16.60 -4.94
N GLU A 160 -11.83 -15.43 -5.61
CA GLU A 160 -10.72 -15.12 -6.51
C GLU A 160 -9.42 -14.95 -5.73
N LEU A 161 -9.47 -14.27 -4.57
CA LEU A 161 -8.32 -14.11 -3.69
C LEU A 161 -7.85 -15.46 -3.14
N GLU A 162 -8.76 -16.32 -2.69
CA GLU A 162 -8.46 -17.67 -2.23
C GLU A 162 -7.68 -18.47 -3.27
N GLY A 163 -8.20 -18.53 -4.51
CA GLY A 163 -7.51 -19.23 -5.58
C GLY A 163 -6.11 -18.70 -5.90
N ILE A 164 -5.90 -17.37 -5.75
CA ILE A 164 -4.57 -16.76 -5.90
C ILE A 164 -3.67 -17.18 -4.74
N MET A 165 -4.15 -17.02 -3.50
CA MET A 165 -3.37 -17.31 -2.29
C MET A 165 -2.96 -18.79 -2.22
N ASP A 166 -3.84 -19.72 -2.62
CA ASP A 166 -3.50 -21.14 -2.69
C ASP A 166 -2.30 -21.42 -3.61
N VAL A 167 -2.24 -20.73 -4.75
CA VAL A 167 -1.12 -20.89 -5.70
C VAL A 167 0.15 -20.27 -5.15
N VAL A 168 0.12 -19.04 -4.65
CA VAL A 168 1.33 -18.31 -4.28
C VAL A 168 1.91 -18.81 -2.96
N ILE A 169 1.06 -19.11 -1.97
CA ILE A 169 1.47 -19.68 -0.68
C ILE A 169 1.94 -21.12 -0.87
N GLY A 170 1.19 -21.91 -1.66
CA GLY A 170 1.57 -23.30 -1.97
C GLY A 170 2.90 -23.42 -2.73
N ALA A 171 3.30 -22.38 -3.46
CA ALA A 171 4.60 -22.28 -4.12
C ALA A 171 5.72 -21.75 -3.19
N GLY A 172 5.42 -21.45 -1.94
CA GLY A 172 6.40 -20.92 -0.98
C GLY A 172 6.80 -19.46 -1.24
N LEU A 173 5.99 -18.67 -1.96
CA LEU A 173 6.29 -17.28 -2.27
C LEU A 173 5.91 -16.37 -1.09
N ASN A 174 6.65 -15.29 -0.92
CA ASN A 174 6.18 -14.17 -0.11
C ASN A 174 5.04 -13.45 -0.83
N VAL A 175 4.06 -12.97 -0.07
CA VAL A 175 2.94 -12.18 -0.55
C VAL A 175 2.98 -10.81 0.09
N PHE A 176 2.95 -9.77 -0.75
CA PHE A 176 2.76 -8.39 -0.30
C PHE A 176 1.41 -7.90 -0.83
N SER A 177 0.43 -7.75 0.07
CA SER A 177 -0.90 -7.25 -0.27
C SER A 177 -0.97 -5.74 -0.04
N ASP A 178 -1.12 -4.98 -1.11
CA ASP A 178 -1.35 -3.53 -1.06
C ASP A 178 -2.86 -3.28 -0.99
N GLU A 179 -3.32 -2.92 0.21
CA GLU A 179 -4.73 -2.70 0.54
C GLU A 179 -5.02 -1.23 0.88
N VAL A 180 -4.23 -0.30 0.33
CA VAL A 180 -4.35 1.15 0.63
C VAL A 180 -5.73 1.73 0.31
N TYR A 181 -6.53 1.07 -0.53
CA TYR A 181 -7.88 1.46 -0.90
C TYR A 181 -8.98 0.61 -0.23
N ASP A 182 -8.68 -0.07 0.86
CA ASP A 182 -9.58 -1.01 1.55
C ASP A 182 -10.95 -0.43 1.91
N GLN A 183 -11.03 0.87 2.21
CA GLN A 183 -12.27 1.57 2.55
C GLN A 183 -12.94 2.25 1.33
N LEU A 184 -12.36 2.13 0.14
CA LEU A 184 -12.87 2.73 -1.09
C LEU A 184 -13.40 1.65 -2.06
N VAL A 185 -14.23 0.77 -1.54
CA VAL A 185 -14.91 -0.27 -2.30
C VAL A 185 -16.39 0.08 -2.41
N PHE A 186 -16.91 0.06 -3.63
CA PHE A 186 -18.29 0.44 -3.91
C PHE A 186 -19.13 -0.79 -4.29
N ALA A 187 -20.36 -0.85 -3.78
CA ALA A 187 -21.29 -1.92 -4.12
C ALA A 187 -21.44 -2.09 -5.66
N PRO A 188 -21.59 -3.31 -6.17
CA PRO A 188 -21.79 -4.56 -5.44
C PRO A 188 -20.49 -5.27 -4.99
N ALA A 189 -19.30 -4.66 -5.21
CA ALA A 189 -18.03 -5.26 -4.78
C ALA A 189 -17.89 -5.17 -3.25
N GLU A 190 -17.23 -6.15 -2.66
CA GLU A 190 -16.89 -6.21 -1.25
C GLU A 190 -15.36 -6.38 -1.10
N MET A 191 -14.81 -5.78 -0.05
CA MET A 191 -13.38 -5.90 0.24
C MET A 191 -13.03 -7.31 0.73
N ALA A 192 -12.14 -7.97 -0.02
CA ALA A 192 -11.50 -9.20 0.43
C ALA A 192 -10.05 -8.89 0.83
N SER A 193 -9.78 -8.90 2.14
CA SER A 193 -8.45 -8.64 2.70
C SER A 193 -7.59 -9.91 2.74
N ALA A 194 -6.27 -9.73 2.69
CA ALA A 194 -5.29 -10.79 2.96
C ALA A 194 -5.17 -11.14 4.46
N SER A 195 -5.94 -10.49 5.34
CA SER A 195 -5.91 -10.68 6.80
C SER A 195 -6.05 -12.15 7.26
N PRO A 196 -6.99 -12.97 6.70
CA PRO A 196 -7.09 -14.37 7.09
C PRO A 196 -5.85 -15.19 6.72
N TYR A 197 -5.18 -14.80 5.62
CA TYR A 197 -3.96 -15.47 5.18
C TYR A 197 -2.76 -15.04 6.02
N PHE A 198 -2.69 -13.78 6.46
CA PHE A 198 -1.69 -13.34 7.43
C PHE A 198 -1.84 -14.10 8.75
N ALA A 199 -3.06 -14.28 9.26
CA ALA A 199 -3.31 -15.04 10.48
C ALA A 199 -2.77 -16.48 10.40
N LYS A 200 -2.90 -17.11 9.23
CA LYS A 200 -2.49 -18.51 9.01
C LYS A 200 -1.03 -18.66 8.58
N TYR A 201 -0.49 -17.70 7.83
CA TYR A 201 0.84 -17.74 7.22
C TYR A 201 1.59 -16.41 7.46
N PRO A 202 1.83 -16.00 8.72
CA PRO A 202 2.41 -14.71 9.04
C PRO A 202 3.82 -14.51 8.49
N GLU A 203 4.58 -15.60 8.28
CA GLU A 203 5.94 -15.54 7.72
C GLU A 203 5.96 -15.31 6.20
N GLN A 204 4.84 -15.56 5.50
CA GLN A 204 4.76 -15.40 4.05
C GLN A 204 3.92 -14.21 3.61
N VAL A 205 2.90 -13.83 4.38
CA VAL A 205 1.96 -12.78 3.98
C VAL A 205 2.26 -11.49 4.74
N SER A 206 2.28 -10.38 4.03
CA SER A 206 2.40 -9.04 4.60
C SER A 206 1.34 -8.12 3.99
N ILE A 207 0.81 -7.20 4.79
CA ILE A 207 -0.30 -6.33 4.37
C ILE A 207 0.14 -4.88 4.51
N LEU A 208 0.10 -4.14 3.41
CA LEU A 208 0.28 -2.71 3.37
C LEU A 208 -1.07 -2.01 3.42
N CYS A 209 -1.18 -1.01 4.26
CA CYS A 209 -2.27 -0.05 4.24
C CYS A 209 -1.77 1.34 4.63
N GLY A 210 -2.67 2.31 4.78
CA GLY A 210 -2.29 3.66 5.18
C GLY A 210 -3.46 4.60 5.30
N LEU A 211 -3.18 5.78 5.81
CA LEU A 211 -4.21 6.77 6.12
C LEU A 211 -4.54 7.72 4.95
N SER A 212 -3.76 7.63 3.87
CA SER A 212 -3.85 8.57 2.75
C SER A 212 -5.21 8.59 2.07
N LYS A 213 -5.85 7.44 1.92
CA LYS A 213 -7.09 7.29 1.16
C LYS A 213 -8.31 7.20 2.08
N SER A 214 -8.30 6.30 3.04
CA SER A 214 -9.40 6.07 3.98
C SER A 214 -9.72 7.27 4.87
N PHE A 215 -8.73 8.14 5.12
CA PHE A 215 -8.87 9.30 6.01
C PHE A 215 -8.56 10.64 5.32
N ALA A 216 -8.48 10.68 3.99
CA ALA A 216 -8.14 11.87 3.22
C ALA A 216 -6.85 12.57 3.71
N MET A 217 -5.81 11.77 3.95
CA MET A 217 -4.53 12.21 4.52
C MET A 217 -3.37 12.06 3.53
N THR A 218 -3.59 12.35 2.24
CA THR A 218 -2.58 12.12 1.19
C THR A 218 -1.29 12.89 1.45
N GLY A 219 -1.38 14.15 1.90
CA GLY A 219 -0.26 15.02 2.22
C GLY A 219 0.44 14.72 3.56
N TRP A 220 -0.20 14.00 4.47
CA TRP A 220 0.35 13.67 5.80
C TRP A 220 1.44 12.62 5.76
N ARG A 221 1.51 11.84 4.70
CA ARG A 221 2.51 10.80 4.46
C ARG A 221 2.56 9.74 5.56
N VAL A 222 1.42 9.15 5.92
CA VAL A 222 1.34 8.06 6.90
C VAL A 222 0.85 6.78 6.24
N GLY A 223 1.67 5.76 6.33
CA GLY A 223 1.35 4.38 5.93
C GLY A 223 1.86 3.41 6.98
N PHE A 224 1.48 2.16 6.87
CA PHE A 224 1.96 1.11 7.75
C PHE A 224 1.99 -0.24 7.04
N LEU A 225 2.87 -1.09 7.51
CA LEU A 225 3.01 -2.48 7.10
C LEU A 225 2.68 -3.38 8.29
N VAL A 226 1.88 -4.40 8.05
CA VAL A 226 1.67 -5.53 8.95
C VAL A 226 2.50 -6.69 8.42
N ALA A 227 3.45 -7.17 9.22
CA ALA A 227 4.36 -8.25 8.88
C ALA A 227 4.78 -9.06 10.13
N HIS A 228 5.42 -10.21 9.93
CA HIS A 228 5.98 -11.04 11.01
C HIS A 228 7.38 -10.54 11.40
#